data_1f740c32cfcdb4e050bdce3b025e61ea
#
_entry.id   1f740c32cfcdb4e050bdce3b025e61ea
#
_cell.length_a   1.000
_cell.length_b   1.000
_cell.length_c   1.000
_cell.angle_alpha   90.00
_cell.angle_beta   90.00
_cell.angle_gamma   90.00
#
_symmetry.space_group_name_H-M   'P 1'
#
loop_
_entity.id
_entity.type
_entity.pdbx_description
1 polymer ?
#
loop_
_entity_poly.entity_id
_entity_poly.type
_entity_poly.pdbx_seq_one_letter_code
_entity_poly.pdbx_strand_id
1 'polypeptide(L)'
;MKIVISGLTGSGKSTLARGLSMVLNLEYFSASSKLREILPKKDFGVWESKKGLDVLKFRLAHPESDAKLDRYIIKNFSDKNNVVLDSWVAPWKVNGDDIIKIYIKADVRTRSKRVAFRDSINFKSALAFTKKKDEITLEIYKKLYGIEVGKDYGPFDIVLDSGKLSADDLIKVSVFFIKTMLSYL
;
A
#
# COMPACT_ATOMS: atom_id res chain seq x y z
N MET A 1 -4.07 12.81 -14.37
CA MET A 1 -2.87 12.37 -13.59
C MET A 1 -3.23 11.16 -12.75
N LYS A 2 -2.45 10.11 -12.82
CA LYS A 2 -2.62 8.88 -12.04
C LYS A 2 -1.38 8.62 -11.22
N ILE A 3 -1.55 8.30 -9.94
CA ILE A 3 -0.44 8.00 -9.04
C ILE A 3 -0.72 6.66 -8.36
N VAL A 4 0.27 5.79 -8.28
CA VAL A 4 0.17 4.51 -7.55
C VAL A 4 1.26 4.44 -6.50
N ILE A 5 0.88 4.16 -5.27
CA ILE A 5 1.80 4.09 -4.13
C ILE A 5 1.82 2.68 -3.57
N SER A 6 3.02 2.11 -3.45
CA SER A 6 3.24 0.82 -2.82
C SER A 6 4.26 0.87 -1.68
N GLY A 7 4.34 -0.20 -0.94
CA GLY A 7 5.24 -0.39 0.19
C GLY A 7 4.64 -1.34 1.24
N LEU A 8 5.44 -1.80 2.17
CA LEU A 8 5.06 -2.78 3.19
C LEU A 8 4.15 -2.20 4.29
N THR A 9 3.61 -3.04 5.17
CA THR A 9 2.77 -2.63 6.30
C THR A 9 3.47 -1.55 7.15
N GLY A 10 2.79 -0.45 7.46
CA GLY A 10 3.32 0.63 8.30
C GLY A 10 4.39 1.51 7.64
N SER A 11 4.66 1.37 6.33
CA SER A 11 5.62 2.21 5.61
C SER A 11 5.18 3.66 5.43
N GLY A 12 3.90 3.99 5.59
CA GLY A 12 3.37 5.33 5.36
C GLY A 12 2.62 5.51 4.03
N LYS A 13 2.41 4.45 3.24
CA LYS A 13 1.67 4.50 1.98
C LYS A 13 0.37 5.30 2.04
N SER A 14 -0.52 4.90 2.95
CA SER A 14 -1.85 5.52 3.06
C SER A 14 -1.79 6.96 3.53
N THR A 15 -0.79 7.32 4.34
CA THR A 15 -0.54 8.70 4.78
C THR A 15 -0.11 9.55 3.57
N LEU A 16 0.87 9.06 2.80
CA LEU A 16 1.32 9.75 1.58
C LEU A 16 0.18 9.84 0.55
N ALA A 17 -0.54 8.75 0.30
CA ALA A 17 -1.62 8.72 -0.69
C ALA A 17 -2.72 9.74 -0.37
N ARG A 18 -3.13 9.85 0.89
CA ARG A 18 -4.11 10.86 1.32
C ARG A 18 -3.53 12.28 1.22
N GLY A 19 -2.28 12.48 1.65
CA GLY A 19 -1.63 13.79 1.53
C GLY A 19 -1.53 14.27 0.09
N LEU A 20 -1.11 13.40 -0.83
CA LEU A 20 -1.07 13.72 -2.26
C LEU A 20 -2.47 13.96 -2.85
N SER A 21 -3.45 13.16 -2.47
CA SER A 21 -4.85 13.35 -2.85
C SER A 21 -5.36 14.75 -2.48
N MET A 22 -5.09 15.20 -1.25
CA MET A 22 -5.49 16.53 -0.78
C MET A 22 -4.73 17.67 -1.50
N VAL A 23 -3.40 17.57 -1.61
CA VAL A 23 -2.56 18.64 -2.16
C VAL A 23 -2.73 18.79 -3.68
N LEU A 24 -2.96 17.68 -4.38
CA LEU A 24 -3.07 17.65 -5.84
C LEU A 24 -4.54 17.58 -6.33
N ASN A 25 -5.50 17.65 -5.42
CA ASN A 25 -6.94 17.54 -5.71
C ASN A 25 -7.28 16.27 -6.54
N LEU A 26 -6.80 15.11 -6.06
CA LEU A 26 -7.02 13.82 -6.70
C LEU A 26 -7.95 12.95 -5.85
N GLU A 27 -8.68 12.04 -6.49
CA GLU A 27 -9.45 11.03 -5.76
C GLU A 27 -8.51 10.06 -5.00
N TYR A 28 -8.80 9.76 -3.74
CA TYR A 28 -8.09 8.71 -2.99
C TYR A 28 -8.78 7.36 -3.14
N PHE A 29 -8.07 6.36 -3.61
CA PHE A 29 -8.55 5.00 -3.77
C PHE A 29 -7.64 4.01 -3.03
N SER A 30 -8.19 3.17 -2.17
CA SER A 30 -7.42 2.26 -1.31
C SER A 30 -7.85 0.81 -1.51
N ALA A 31 -6.91 -0.03 -1.93
CA ALA A 31 -7.14 -1.48 -2.05
C ALA A 31 -7.48 -2.12 -0.70
N SER A 32 -6.83 -1.68 0.40
CA SER A 32 -7.11 -2.24 1.73
C SER A 32 -8.47 -1.84 2.29
N SER A 33 -8.98 -0.65 1.92
CA SER A 33 -10.35 -0.25 2.28
C SER A 33 -11.37 -1.10 1.54
N LYS A 34 -11.13 -1.33 0.25
CA LYS A 34 -12.02 -2.17 -0.57
C LYS A 34 -12.02 -3.64 -0.13
N LEU A 35 -10.87 -4.16 0.28
CA LEU A 35 -10.80 -5.50 0.87
C LEU A 35 -11.73 -5.63 2.09
N ARG A 36 -11.77 -4.61 2.95
CA ARG A 36 -12.67 -4.60 4.14
C ARG A 36 -14.15 -4.56 3.78
N GLU A 37 -14.52 -3.96 2.64
CA GLU A 37 -15.91 -3.94 2.18
C GLU A 37 -16.37 -5.29 1.63
N ILE A 38 -15.46 -6.02 0.98
CA ILE A 38 -15.76 -7.29 0.29
C ILE A 38 -15.76 -8.48 1.25
N LEU A 39 -14.88 -8.48 2.25
CA LEU A 39 -14.83 -9.57 3.22
C LEU A 39 -15.98 -9.49 4.24
N PRO A 40 -16.47 -10.63 4.77
CA PRO A 40 -17.61 -10.65 5.67
C PRO A 40 -17.40 -9.76 6.89
N LYS A 41 -18.33 -8.83 7.16
CA LYS A 41 -18.24 -7.81 8.24
C LYS A 41 -18.00 -8.37 9.64
N LYS A 42 -18.28 -9.64 9.88
CA LYS A 42 -18.07 -10.32 11.16
C LYS A 42 -16.60 -10.48 11.57
N ASP A 43 -15.65 -10.33 10.62
CA ASP A 43 -14.26 -10.70 10.82
C ASP A 43 -13.28 -9.52 10.92
N PHE A 44 -13.78 -8.28 10.74
CA PHE A 44 -12.97 -7.08 10.80
C PHE A 44 -13.09 -6.35 12.15
N GLY A 45 -12.48 -6.92 13.17
CA GLY A 45 -12.02 -6.16 14.31
C GLY A 45 -10.70 -5.44 13.97
N VAL A 46 -10.10 -4.84 14.96
CA VAL A 46 -8.73 -4.29 14.88
C VAL A 46 -7.83 -5.39 14.30
N TRP A 47 -7.03 -5.06 13.28
CA TRP A 47 -6.17 -6.02 12.55
C TRP A 47 -5.21 -6.82 13.45
N GLU A 48 -4.93 -6.31 14.65
CA GLU A 48 -4.06 -6.91 15.68
C GLU A 48 -4.79 -7.89 16.60
N SER A 49 -6.09 -7.97 16.49
CA SER A 49 -6.89 -8.96 17.22
C SER A 49 -6.68 -10.36 16.62
N LYS A 50 -7.08 -11.37 17.38
CA LYS A 50 -7.15 -12.77 16.89
C LYS A 50 -7.87 -12.84 15.54
N LYS A 51 -8.89 -12.02 15.31
CA LYS A 51 -9.63 -11.90 14.05
C LYS A 51 -8.78 -11.40 12.87
N GLY A 52 -7.84 -10.48 13.08
CA GLY A 52 -6.91 -10.03 12.03
C GLY A 52 -5.99 -11.14 11.55
N LEU A 53 -5.52 -12.00 12.44
CA LEU A 53 -4.74 -13.19 12.08
C LEU A 53 -5.57 -14.21 11.31
N ASP A 54 -6.84 -14.39 11.66
CA ASP A 54 -7.74 -15.31 10.96
C ASP A 54 -8.03 -14.84 9.54
N VAL A 55 -8.17 -13.52 9.32
CA VAL A 55 -8.26 -12.94 7.96
C VAL A 55 -6.99 -13.21 7.14
N LEU A 56 -5.81 -13.09 7.75
CA LEU A 56 -4.55 -13.39 7.06
C LEU A 56 -4.45 -14.87 6.68
N LYS A 57 -4.86 -15.78 7.57
CA LYS A 57 -4.93 -17.22 7.29
C LYS A 57 -5.94 -17.53 6.18
N PHE A 58 -7.12 -16.91 6.23
CA PHE A 58 -8.13 -17.05 5.18
C PHE A 58 -7.57 -16.61 3.81
N ARG A 59 -6.94 -15.45 3.73
CA ARG A 59 -6.31 -14.97 2.49
C ARG A 59 -5.24 -15.92 1.95
N LEU A 60 -4.42 -16.50 2.84
CA LEU A 60 -3.40 -17.48 2.45
C LEU A 60 -4.02 -18.78 1.90
N ALA A 61 -5.13 -19.23 2.50
CA ALA A 61 -5.86 -20.41 2.05
C ALA A 61 -6.67 -20.14 0.75
N HIS A 62 -7.08 -18.87 0.52
CA HIS A 62 -7.94 -18.45 -0.58
C HIS A 62 -7.31 -17.29 -1.38
N PRO A 63 -6.13 -17.46 -1.98
CA PRO A 63 -5.44 -16.38 -2.70
C PRO A 63 -6.21 -15.87 -3.92
N GLU A 64 -7.16 -16.64 -4.45
CA GLU A 64 -8.08 -16.22 -5.51
C GLU A 64 -8.94 -15.01 -5.09
N SER A 65 -9.18 -14.81 -3.80
CA SER A 65 -9.88 -13.65 -3.27
C SER A 65 -9.05 -12.36 -3.45
N ASP A 66 -7.74 -12.44 -3.20
CA ASP A 66 -6.82 -11.34 -3.51
C ASP A 66 -6.77 -11.07 -5.01
N ALA A 67 -6.70 -12.11 -5.84
CA ALA A 67 -6.69 -11.95 -7.29
C ALA A 67 -7.99 -11.31 -7.84
N LYS A 68 -9.15 -11.61 -7.27
CA LYS A 68 -10.42 -10.95 -7.63
C LYS A 68 -10.41 -9.48 -7.22
N LEU A 69 -9.95 -9.19 -6.01
CA LEU A 69 -9.81 -7.83 -5.51
C LEU A 69 -8.87 -7.01 -6.38
N ASP A 70 -7.69 -7.55 -6.69
CA ASP A 70 -6.68 -6.84 -7.50
C ASP A 70 -7.22 -6.52 -8.89
N ARG A 71 -7.92 -7.46 -9.55
CA ARG A 71 -8.58 -7.19 -10.84
C ARG A 71 -9.62 -6.07 -10.74
N TYR A 72 -10.42 -6.08 -9.69
CA TYR A 72 -11.40 -5.03 -9.43
C TYR A 72 -10.72 -3.66 -9.24
N ILE A 73 -9.67 -3.60 -8.41
CA ILE A 73 -8.91 -2.38 -8.11
C ILE A 73 -8.26 -1.82 -9.37
N ILE A 74 -7.58 -2.67 -10.16
CA ILE A 74 -6.89 -2.27 -11.38
C ILE A 74 -7.88 -1.74 -12.42
N LYS A 75 -8.99 -2.45 -12.64
CA LYS A 75 -10.04 -1.99 -13.57
C LYS A 75 -10.57 -0.61 -13.15
N ASN A 76 -11.00 -0.46 -11.89
CA ASN A 76 -11.55 0.82 -11.41
C ASN A 76 -10.52 1.96 -11.42
N PHE A 77 -9.24 1.66 -11.21
CA PHE A 77 -8.16 2.64 -11.33
C PHE A 77 -7.95 3.04 -12.79
N SER A 78 -7.97 2.09 -13.72
CA SER A 78 -7.78 2.36 -15.16
C SER A 78 -8.88 3.27 -15.72
N ASP A 79 -10.11 3.13 -15.24
CA ASP A 79 -11.27 3.92 -15.67
C ASP A 79 -11.26 5.37 -15.11
N LYS A 80 -10.35 5.71 -14.21
CA LYS A 80 -10.24 7.03 -13.58
C LYS A 80 -9.13 7.87 -14.21
N ASN A 81 -9.29 9.21 -14.21
CA ASN A 81 -8.31 10.12 -14.75
C ASN A 81 -7.46 10.84 -13.69
N ASN A 82 -8.04 11.18 -12.54
CA ASN A 82 -7.39 11.95 -11.48
C ASN A 82 -7.47 11.19 -10.17
N VAL A 83 -6.51 10.29 -9.91
CA VAL A 83 -6.59 9.36 -8.79
C VAL A 83 -5.23 9.00 -8.20
N VAL A 84 -5.19 8.86 -6.88
CA VAL A 84 -4.08 8.24 -6.14
C VAL A 84 -4.53 6.88 -5.62
N LEU A 85 -3.86 5.82 -6.04
CA LEU A 85 -4.10 4.45 -5.60
C LEU A 85 -3.08 4.01 -4.55
N ASP A 86 -3.57 3.60 -3.38
CA ASP A 86 -2.80 2.91 -2.33
C ASP A 86 -2.98 1.39 -2.48
N SER A 87 -1.97 0.72 -3.03
CA SER A 87 -1.99 -0.73 -3.26
C SER A 87 -0.61 -1.36 -3.12
N TRP A 88 -0.55 -2.61 -2.66
CA TRP A 88 0.70 -3.35 -2.57
C TRP A 88 1.23 -3.75 -3.95
N VAL A 89 0.38 -4.20 -4.86
CA VAL A 89 0.76 -4.92 -6.08
C VAL A 89 0.44 -4.17 -7.38
N ALA A 90 -0.43 -3.16 -7.31
CA ALA A 90 -0.87 -2.44 -8.50
C ALA A 90 0.28 -1.87 -9.38
N PRO A 91 1.43 -1.38 -8.84
CA PRO A 91 2.51 -0.86 -9.69
C PRO A 91 3.04 -1.87 -10.72
N TRP A 92 3.01 -3.18 -10.42
CA TRP A 92 3.42 -4.23 -11.35
C TRP A 92 2.33 -4.64 -12.35
N LYS A 93 1.09 -4.18 -12.14
CA LYS A 93 -0.10 -4.59 -12.91
C LYS A 93 -0.67 -3.50 -13.78
N VAL A 94 -0.33 -2.23 -13.52
CA VAL A 94 -0.78 -1.10 -14.32
C VAL A 94 0.35 -0.59 -15.20
N ASN A 95 0.03 -0.29 -16.46
CA ASN A 95 0.94 0.28 -17.43
C ASN A 95 0.34 1.55 -18.03
N GLY A 96 1.17 2.51 -18.33
CA GLY A 96 0.83 3.79 -18.94
C GLY A 96 1.86 4.84 -18.59
N ASP A 97 2.24 5.65 -19.55
CA ASP A 97 3.24 6.72 -19.39
C ASP A 97 2.68 7.87 -18.53
N ASP A 98 1.36 7.94 -18.35
CA ASP A 98 0.64 8.89 -17.51
C ASP A 98 0.53 8.47 -16.03
N ILE A 99 1.14 7.33 -15.64
CA ILE A 99 1.05 6.76 -14.28
C ILE A 99 2.37 6.92 -13.55
N ILE A 100 2.37 7.72 -12.49
CA ILE A 100 3.53 7.88 -11.60
C ILE A 100 3.48 6.83 -10.49
N LYS A 101 4.55 6.05 -10.34
CA LYS A 101 4.66 4.92 -9.42
C LYS A 101 5.68 5.19 -8.32
N ILE A 102 5.22 5.25 -7.08
CA ILE A 102 6.04 5.60 -5.91
C ILE A 102 6.13 4.40 -4.96
N TYR A 103 7.34 3.99 -4.58
CA TYR A 103 7.54 3.01 -3.52
C TYR A 103 7.99 3.68 -2.23
N ILE A 104 7.36 3.32 -1.11
CA ILE A 104 7.70 3.82 0.22
C ILE A 104 8.27 2.68 1.06
N LYS A 105 9.53 2.84 1.50
CA LYS A 105 10.18 1.90 2.40
C LYS A 105 10.42 2.52 3.79
N ALA A 106 10.55 1.67 4.77
CA ALA A 106 11.12 1.93 6.09
C ALA A 106 11.52 0.59 6.71
N ASP A 107 12.46 0.60 7.65
CA ASP A 107 12.83 -0.58 8.39
C ASP A 107 11.65 -1.13 9.22
N VAL A 108 11.70 -2.42 9.56
CA VAL A 108 10.58 -3.09 10.23
C VAL A 108 10.29 -2.54 11.62
N ARG A 109 11.32 -2.03 12.35
CA ARG A 109 11.12 -1.46 13.69
C ARG A 109 10.38 -0.14 13.62
N THR A 110 10.76 0.74 12.68
CA THR A 110 10.07 2.01 12.40
C THR A 110 8.62 1.76 11.98
N ARG A 111 8.39 0.82 11.07
CA ARG A 111 7.03 0.46 10.62
C ARG A 111 6.17 -0.08 11.77
N SER A 112 6.76 -0.93 12.64
CA SER A 112 6.08 -1.51 13.79
C SER A 112 5.76 -0.47 14.88
N LYS A 113 6.63 0.53 15.09
CA LYS A 113 6.32 1.67 15.99
C LYS A 113 5.10 2.44 15.50
N ARG A 114 5.00 2.69 14.20
CA ARG A 114 3.84 3.36 13.59
C ARG A 114 2.56 2.54 13.72
N VAL A 115 2.65 1.21 13.54
CA VAL A 115 1.52 0.30 13.76
C VAL A 115 1.12 0.30 15.24
N ALA A 116 2.07 0.23 16.17
CA ALA A 116 1.80 0.27 17.61
C ALA A 116 1.04 1.54 18.01
N PHE A 117 1.48 2.71 17.50
CA PHE A 117 0.83 3.98 17.77
C PHE A 117 -0.58 4.06 17.16
N ARG A 118 -0.71 3.72 15.86
CA ARG A 118 -2.00 3.78 15.13
C ARG A 118 -3.07 2.91 15.78
N ASP A 119 -2.68 1.71 16.22
CA ASP A 119 -3.61 0.66 16.66
C ASP A 119 -3.69 0.56 18.19
N SER A 120 -2.98 1.47 18.91
CA SER A 120 -2.95 1.55 20.38
C SER A 120 -2.55 0.23 21.06
N ILE A 121 -1.56 -0.47 20.50
CA ILE A 121 -1.02 -1.73 21.01
C ILE A 121 0.46 -1.60 21.41
N ASN A 122 0.95 -2.53 22.24
CA ASN A 122 2.36 -2.53 22.60
C ASN A 122 3.26 -2.88 21.39
N PHE A 123 4.51 -2.40 21.43
CA PHE A 123 5.47 -2.56 20.34
C PHE A 123 5.77 -4.04 20.00
N LYS A 124 5.83 -4.93 21.01
CA LYS A 124 6.12 -6.36 20.79
C LYS A 124 5.03 -7.02 19.95
N SER A 125 3.78 -6.74 20.28
CA SER A 125 2.61 -7.21 19.52
C SER A 125 2.58 -6.62 18.10
N ALA A 126 2.83 -5.31 17.97
CA ALA A 126 2.89 -4.64 16.67
C ALA A 126 4.00 -5.20 15.78
N LEU A 127 5.19 -5.49 16.34
CA LEU A 127 6.30 -6.06 15.60
C LEU A 127 5.97 -7.47 15.08
N ALA A 128 5.42 -8.32 15.94
CA ALA A 128 5.02 -9.68 15.56
C ALA A 128 3.95 -9.65 14.45
N PHE A 129 2.93 -8.81 14.63
CA PHE A 129 1.87 -8.64 13.65
C PHE A 129 2.38 -8.09 12.31
N THR A 130 3.20 -7.02 12.33
CA THR A 130 3.75 -6.41 11.13
C THR A 130 4.55 -7.43 10.31
N LYS A 131 5.43 -8.19 10.97
CA LYS A 131 6.21 -9.25 10.33
C LYS A 131 5.31 -10.32 9.71
N LYS A 132 4.33 -10.81 10.48
CA LYS A 132 3.45 -11.89 10.02
C LYS A 132 2.55 -11.46 8.86
N LYS A 133 2.05 -10.22 8.91
CA LYS A 133 1.25 -9.65 7.83
C LYS A 133 2.07 -9.48 6.54
N ASP A 134 3.29 -8.97 6.67
CA ASP A 134 4.18 -8.83 5.51
C ASP A 134 4.51 -10.20 4.92
N GLU A 135 4.94 -11.16 5.73
CA GLU A 135 5.26 -12.54 5.32
C GLU A 135 4.12 -13.16 4.49
N ILE A 136 2.90 -13.19 5.04
CA ILE A 136 1.75 -13.78 4.39
C ILE A 136 1.39 -13.03 3.09
N THR A 137 1.40 -11.70 3.12
CA THR A 137 1.05 -10.92 1.93
C THR A 137 2.09 -11.08 0.82
N LEU A 138 3.37 -11.14 1.16
CA LEU A 138 4.45 -11.40 0.20
C LEU A 138 4.34 -12.81 -0.40
N GLU A 139 4.02 -13.82 0.40
CA GLU A 139 3.80 -15.19 -0.07
C GLU A 139 2.63 -15.25 -1.07
N ILE A 140 1.50 -14.60 -0.75
CA ILE A 140 0.34 -14.54 -1.64
C ILE A 140 0.73 -13.92 -2.99
N TYR A 141 1.39 -12.77 -3.01
CA TYR A 141 1.73 -12.08 -4.26
C TYR A 141 2.84 -12.77 -5.05
N LYS A 142 3.78 -13.43 -4.37
CA LYS A 142 4.76 -14.30 -5.02
C LYS A 142 4.08 -15.48 -5.69
N LYS A 143 3.12 -16.14 -5.01
CA LYS A 143 2.37 -17.28 -5.53
C LYS A 143 1.46 -16.89 -6.70
N LEU A 144 0.73 -15.78 -6.58
CA LEU A 144 -0.22 -15.32 -7.59
C LEU A 144 0.44 -14.74 -8.85
N TYR A 145 1.54 -14.03 -8.69
CA TYR A 145 2.07 -13.14 -9.74
C TYR A 145 3.58 -13.22 -9.94
N GLY A 146 4.32 -13.96 -9.11
CA GLY A 146 5.79 -13.94 -9.12
C GLY A 146 6.42 -12.65 -8.62
N ILE A 147 5.62 -11.74 -8.01
CA ILE A 147 6.08 -10.42 -7.58
C ILE A 147 6.74 -10.50 -6.20
N GLU A 148 7.95 -9.93 -6.09
CA GLU A 148 8.68 -9.80 -4.83
C GLU A 148 8.64 -8.34 -4.33
N VAL A 149 7.51 -7.95 -3.71
CA VAL A 149 7.32 -6.59 -3.17
C VAL A 149 8.41 -6.26 -2.15
N GLY A 150 9.07 -5.12 -2.34
CA GLY A 150 10.17 -4.68 -1.48
C GLY A 150 11.55 -5.21 -1.85
N LYS A 151 11.65 -5.96 -2.94
CA LYS A 151 12.91 -6.40 -3.56
C LYS A 151 13.00 -5.95 -5.02
N ASP A 152 11.94 -6.12 -5.79
CA ASP A 152 11.84 -5.63 -7.16
C ASP A 152 11.35 -4.17 -7.15
N TYR A 153 12.20 -3.26 -7.56
CA TYR A 153 11.88 -1.83 -7.69
C TYR A 153 11.79 -1.36 -9.15
N GLY A 154 11.94 -2.26 -10.12
CA GLY A 154 11.91 -1.96 -11.55
C GLY A 154 10.67 -1.16 -12.01
N PRO A 155 9.46 -1.43 -11.52
CA PRO A 155 8.27 -0.70 -11.93
C PRO A 155 8.16 0.75 -11.40
N PHE A 156 9.02 1.18 -10.47
CA PHE A 156 8.83 2.45 -9.75
C PHE A 156 9.68 3.58 -10.33
N ASP A 157 9.07 4.75 -10.46
CA ASP A 157 9.76 5.98 -10.87
C ASP A 157 10.60 6.58 -9.73
N ILE A 158 10.18 6.34 -8.47
CA ILE A 158 10.93 6.78 -7.29
C ILE A 158 10.71 5.83 -6.10
N VAL A 159 11.79 5.64 -5.32
CA VAL A 159 11.79 4.90 -4.05
C VAL A 159 12.19 5.85 -2.91
N LEU A 160 11.30 6.09 -1.96
CA LEU A 160 11.52 7.00 -0.84
C LEU A 160 11.64 6.24 0.49
N ASP A 161 12.64 6.61 1.30
CA ASP A 161 12.80 6.11 2.66
C ASP A 161 12.03 6.99 3.65
N SER A 162 10.86 6.58 4.03
CA SER A 162 10.02 7.29 5.00
C SER A 162 10.54 7.17 6.44
N GLY A 163 11.53 6.32 6.70
CA GLY A 163 12.14 6.20 8.03
C GLY A 163 12.90 7.44 8.46
N LYS A 164 13.32 8.26 7.49
CA LYS A 164 14.13 9.47 7.68
C LYS A 164 13.37 10.77 7.43
N LEU A 165 12.11 10.68 7.03
CA LEU A 165 11.29 11.83 6.67
C LEU A 165 10.04 11.90 7.57
N SER A 166 9.63 13.12 7.92
CA SER A 166 8.31 13.35 8.47
C SER A 166 7.23 13.07 7.42
N ALA A 167 5.97 12.93 7.82
CA ALA A 167 4.86 12.77 6.88
C ALA A 167 4.76 13.96 5.92
N ASP A 168 4.92 15.18 6.42
CA ASP A 168 4.86 16.41 5.64
C ASP A 168 6.02 16.52 4.66
N ASP A 169 7.25 16.17 5.07
CA ASP A 169 8.41 16.19 4.19
C ASP A 169 8.29 15.14 3.10
N LEU A 170 7.77 13.97 3.43
CA LEU A 170 7.50 12.91 2.45
C LEU A 170 6.52 13.40 1.37
N ILE A 171 5.45 14.10 1.77
CA ILE A 171 4.48 14.71 0.84
C ILE A 171 5.17 15.78 -0.02
N LYS A 172 5.92 16.72 0.58
CA LYS A 172 6.62 17.80 -0.14
C LYS A 172 7.58 17.25 -1.19
N VAL A 173 8.44 16.29 -0.82
CA VAL A 173 9.38 15.64 -1.74
C VAL A 173 8.66 14.94 -2.88
N SER A 174 7.57 14.23 -2.56
CA SER A 174 6.77 13.54 -3.59
C SER A 174 6.09 14.52 -4.53
N VAL A 175 5.53 15.63 -4.03
CA VAL A 175 4.92 16.69 -4.87
C VAL A 175 5.96 17.32 -5.78
N PHE A 176 7.15 17.63 -5.24
CA PHE A 176 8.25 18.16 -6.06
C PHE A 176 8.63 17.21 -7.19
N PHE A 177 8.84 15.93 -6.87
CA PHE A 177 9.14 14.89 -7.86
C PHE A 177 8.06 14.81 -8.95
N ILE A 178 6.77 14.72 -8.54
CA ILE A 178 5.63 14.63 -9.45
C ILE A 178 5.58 15.83 -10.40
N LYS A 179 5.73 17.06 -9.88
CA LYS A 179 5.74 18.27 -10.69
C LYS A 179 6.90 18.29 -11.70
N THR A 180 8.07 17.83 -11.28
CA THR A 180 9.23 17.69 -12.15
C THR A 180 8.97 16.70 -13.27
N MET A 181 8.45 15.50 -12.95
CA MET A 181 8.07 14.51 -13.97
C MET A 181 7.08 15.07 -15.01
N LEU A 182 6.05 15.80 -14.53
CA LEU A 182 5.04 16.40 -15.41
C LEU A 182 5.59 17.52 -16.32
N SER A 183 6.72 18.15 -15.98
CA SER A 183 7.34 19.15 -16.81
C SER A 183 8.12 18.57 -17.99
N TYR A 184 8.34 17.26 -18.01
CA TYR A 184 9.00 16.52 -19.09
C TYR A 184 8.03 15.75 -20.02
N LEU A 185 6.73 15.72 -19.66
CA LEU A 185 5.66 15.11 -20.44
C LEU A 185 4.94 16.16 -21.30
#